data_6757bc7c52380adc3282f55c0399f546
#
_entry.id   6757bc7c52380adc3282f55c0399f546
#
_cell.length_a   1.000
_cell.length_b   1.000
_cell.length_c   1.000
_cell.angle_alpha   90.00
_cell.angle_beta   90.00
_cell.angle_gamma   90.00
#
_symmetry.space_group_name_H-M   'P 1'
#
loop_
_entity.id
_entity.type
_entity.pdbx_description
1 polymer ?
#
loop_
_entity_poly.entity_id
_entity_poly.type
_entity_poly.pdbx_seq_one_letter_code
_entity_poly.pdbx_strand_id
1 'polypeptide(L)'
;GSDVWDNLWTDFALPTSLFEYWKKVVDDQNVHGYGLGSLNGFVYPVFYFLKNIFKIPIPEYVEAIHTIANDTESFVWASNTVTANAYVSIYWYFYMDFRYIGILAGMLLVGYFSERTYRDTLYYKGAKNFSIYCFFLHMVIFSIVRMPFTIVSSALGFLFVAFILYKKKI
;
A
#
# COMPACT_ATOMS: atom_id res chain seq x y z
N GLY A 1 -17.53 27.31 -14.11
CA GLY A 1 -17.06 25.95 -14.30
C GLY A 1 -15.66 25.86 -13.74
N SER A 2 -15.46 24.98 -12.77
CA SER A 2 -14.10 24.65 -12.33
C SER A 2 -13.36 24.09 -13.54
N ASP A 3 -12.27 24.75 -13.92
CA ASP A 3 -11.49 24.31 -15.05
C ASP A 3 -10.97 22.89 -14.79
N VAL A 4 -10.93 22.05 -15.83
CA VAL A 4 -10.37 20.70 -15.76
C VAL A 4 -8.94 20.73 -15.17
N TRP A 5 -8.23 21.83 -15.40
CA TRP A 5 -6.89 22.08 -14.86
C TRP A 5 -6.89 22.28 -13.34
N ASP A 6 -7.89 22.96 -12.77
CA ASP A 6 -8.01 23.15 -11.32
C ASP A 6 -8.29 21.82 -10.62
N ASN A 7 -9.10 20.95 -11.23
CA ASN A 7 -9.37 19.62 -10.70
C ASN A 7 -8.14 18.73 -10.77
N LEU A 8 -7.44 18.71 -11.92
CA LEU A 8 -6.19 17.96 -12.06
C LEU A 8 -5.12 18.43 -11.08
N TRP A 9 -4.96 19.75 -10.94
CA TRP A 9 -4.00 20.32 -9.99
C TRP A 9 -4.35 19.93 -8.55
N THR A 10 -5.60 19.97 -8.18
CA THR A 10 -6.09 19.54 -6.87
C THR A 10 -5.79 18.06 -6.64
N ASP A 11 -6.05 17.18 -7.60
CA ASP A 11 -5.80 15.74 -7.50
C ASP A 11 -4.31 15.40 -7.32
N PHE A 12 -3.40 16.20 -7.90
CA PHE A 12 -1.97 16.04 -7.69
C PHE A 12 -1.46 16.65 -6.37
N ALA A 13 -2.10 17.69 -5.87
CA ALA A 13 -1.71 18.35 -4.63
C ALA A 13 -2.22 17.61 -3.39
N LEU A 14 -3.39 16.99 -3.48
CA LEU A 14 -4.03 16.26 -2.37
C LEU A 14 -3.14 15.18 -1.74
N PRO A 15 -2.48 14.29 -2.50
CA PRO A 15 -1.63 13.26 -1.91
C PRO A 15 -0.49 13.82 -1.08
N THR A 16 0.04 14.99 -1.44
CA THR A 16 1.11 15.65 -0.68
C THR A 16 0.58 16.20 0.64
N SER A 17 -0.56 16.88 0.61
CA SER A 17 -1.20 17.43 1.81
C SER A 17 -1.60 16.32 2.78
N LEU A 18 -2.16 15.22 2.26
CA LEU A 18 -2.53 14.06 3.06
C LEU A 18 -1.32 13.31 3.61
N PHE A 19 -0.22 13.24 2.84
CA PHE A 19 1.02 12.68 3.34
C PHE A 19 1.52 13.46 4.57
N GLU A 20 1.55 14.79 4.52
CA GLU A 20 1.99 15.63 5.65
C GLU A 20 1.05 15.49 6.86
N TYR A 21 -0.26 15.45 6.64
CA TYR A 21 -1.24 15.23 7.70
C TYR A 21 -1.00 13.90 8.43
N TRP A 22 -0.98 12.80 7.67
CA TRP A 22 -0.84 11.46 8.23
C TRP A 22 0.57 11.17 8.73
N LYS A 23 1.59 11.82 8.16
CA LYS A 23 2.95 11.83 8.69
C LYS A 23 2.96 12.38 10.12
N LYS A 24 2.28 13.52 10.34
CA LYS A 24 2.18 14.11 11.66
C LYS A 24 1.50 13.17 12.66
N VAL A 25 0.43 12.50 12.28
CA VAL A 25 -0.25 11.51 13.14
C VAL A 25 0.71 10.40 13.58
N VAL A 26 1.52 9.86 12.65
CA VAL A 26 2.51 8.82 12.93
C VAL A 26 3.62 9.33 13.84
N ASP A 27 4.06 10.58 13.66
CA ASP A 27 5.12 11.19 14.46
C ASP A 27 4.63 11.50 15.88
N ASP A 28 3.44 12.11 16.03
CA ASP A 28 2.84 12.48 17.32
C ASP A 28 2.56 11.22 18.18
N GLN A 29 2.17 10.10 17.56
CA GLN A 29 1.92 8.83 18.24
C GLN A 29 3.20 7.98 18.37
N ASN A 30 4.32 8.42 17.82
CA ASN A 30 5.61 7.70 17.79
C ASN A 30 5.48 6.24 17.31
N VAL A 31 4.61 5.99 16.32
CA VAL A 31 4.36 4.65 15.78
C VAL A 31 5.43 4.26 14.76
N HIS A 32 5.92 3.03 14.86
CA HIS A 32 6.83 2.40 13.90
C HIS A 32 6.22 1.08 13.43
N GLY A 33 5.93 0.97 12.13
CA GLY A 33 5.23 -0.18 11.56
C GLY A 33 6.10 -1.42 11.36
N TYR A 34 7.41 -1.28 11.20
CA TYR A 34 8.36 -2.38 10.94
C TYR A 34 7.92 -3.33 9.81
N GLY A 35 7.30 -2.79 8.77
CA GLY A 35 6.77 -3.54 7.64
C GLY A 35 5.29 -3.94 7.78
N LEU A 36 4.69 -3.81 8.97
CA LEU A 36 3.27 -4.14 9.17
C LEU A 36 2.33 -3.14 8.50
N GLY A 37 2.76 -1.89 8.35
CA GLY A 37 2.00 -0.87 7.66
C GLY A 37 1.90 -1.16 6.17
N SER A 38 3.02 -1.29 5.50
CA SER A 38 3.09 -1.54 4.05
C SER A 38 2.56 -2.92 3.65
N LEU A 39 2.64 -3.93 4.53
CA LEU A 39 2.18 -5.29 4.29
C LEU A 39 0.89 -5.64 5.05
N ASN A 40 0.13 -4.63 5.50
CA ASN A 40 -1.05 -4.82 6.34
C ASN A 40 -2.07 -5.79 5.75
N GLY A 41 -2.30 -5.74 4.44
CA GLY A 41 -3.23 -6.63 3.74
C GLY A 41 -2.84 -8.12 3.75
N PHE A 42 -1.57 -8.44 4.01
CA PHE A 42 -1.13 -9.84 4.21
C PHE A 42 -1.15 -10.24 5.67
N VAL A 43 -0.69 -9.36 6.54
CA VAL A 43 -0.40 -9.68 7.95
C VAL A 43 -1.66 -9.67 8.79
N TYR A 44 -2.47 -8.62 8.69
CA TYR A 44 -3.66 -8.48 9.53
C TYR A 44 -4.68 -9.62 9.38
N PRO A 45 -4.99 -10.11 8.16
CA PRO A 45 -5.90 -11.26 8.00
C PRO A 45 -5.43 -12.52 8.71
N VAL A 46 -4.11 -12.75 8.83
CA VAL A 46 -3.56 -13.89 9.56
C VAL A 46 -3.89 -13.77 11.06
N PHE A 47 -3.62 -12.61 11.65
CA PHE A 47 -3.96 -12.36 13.06
C PHE A 47 -5.48 -12.40 13.30
N TYR A 48 -6.28 -11.86 12.37
CA TYR A 48 -7.73 -11.91 12.44
C TYR A 48 -8.25 -13.36 12.41
N PHE A 49 -7.68 -14.20 11.56
CA PHE A 49 -7.98 -15.62 11.49
C PHE A 49 -7.63 -16.34 12.82
N LEU A 50 -6.42 -16.10 13.35
CA LEU A 50 -5.96 -16.66 14.62
C LEU A 50 -6.88 -16.26 15.79
N LYS A 51 -7.31 -14.99 15.83
CA LYS A 51 -8.26 -14.50 16.84
C LYS A 51 -9.59 -15.23 16.78
N ASN A 52 -10.15 -15.42 15.58
CA ASN A 52 -11.49 -16.00 15.45
C ASN A 52 -11.52 -17.52 15.66
N ILE A 53 -10.52 -18.26 15.18
CA ILE A 53 -10.50 -19.72 15.25
C ILE A 53 -9.85 -20.21 16.54
N PHE A 54 -8.68 -19.67 16.88
CA PHE A 54 -7.89 -20.15 18.02
C PHE A 54 -8.07 -19.31 19.28
N LYS A 55 -8.88 -18.22 19.21
CA LYS A 55 -9.10 -17.27 20.31
C LYS A 55 -7.81 -16.60 20.81
N ILE A 56 -6.78 -16.54 19.97
CA ILE A 56 -5.52 -15.85 20.26
C ILE A 56 -5.77 -14.34 20.06
N PRO A 57 -5.56 -13.49 21.06
CA PRO A 57 -5.76 -12.04 20.90
C PRO A 57 -4.79 -11.46 19.87
N ILE A 58 -5.25 -10.49 19.09
CA ILE A 58 -4.36 -9.72 18.23
C ILE A 58 -3.45 -8.90 19.14
N PRO A 59 -2.13 -8.89 18.91
CA PRO A 59 -1.24 -8.03 19.67
C PRO A 59 -1.66 -6.55 19.50
N GLU A 60 -1.72 -5.81 20.60
CA GLU A 60 -2.13 -4.40 20.63
C GLU A 60 -1.39 -3.54 19.60
N TYR A 61 -0.11 -3.78 19.47
CA TYR A 61 0.75 -3.14 18.48
C TYR A 61 0.30 -3.37 17.03
N VAL A 62 -0.10 -4.60 16.66
CA VAL A 62 -0.59 -4.93 15.31
C VAL A 62 -1.94 -4.26 15.06
N GLU A 63 -2.80 -4.26 16.09
CA GLU A 63 -4.12 -3.63 16.01
C GLU A 63 -4.00 -2.10 15.86
N ALA A 64 -3.08 -1.47 16.60
CA ALA A 64 -2.81 -0.04 16.47
C ALA A 64 -2.35 0.36 15.06
N ILE A 65 -1.40 -0.37 14.47
CA ILE A 65 -0.93 -0.13 13.10
C ILE A 65 -2.05 -0.31 12.09
N HIS A 66 -2.85 -1.37 12.25
CA HIS A 66 -4.00 -1.63 11.37
C HIS A 66 -5.04 -0.52 11.46
N THR A 67 -5.34 -0.03 12.66
CA THR A 67 -6.27 1.08 12.89
C THR A 67 -5.79 2.34 12.21
N ILE A 68 -4.54 2.75 12.41
CA ILE A 68 -3.96 3.92 11.76
C ILE A 68 -3.99 3.78 10.22
N ALA A 69 -3.67 2.58 9.69
CA ALA A 69 -3.73 2.33 8.25
C ALA A 69 -5.16 2.44 7.69
N ASN A 70 -6.17 2.00 8.44
CA ASN A 70 -7.58 2.13 8.04
C ASN A 70 -8.11 3.56 8.22
N ASP A 71 -7.65 4.29 9.22
CA ASP A 71 -8.06 5.67 9.46
C ASP A 71 -7.72 6.58 8.29
N THR A 72 -6.74 6.21 7.45
CA THR A 72 -6.44 6.93 6.21
C THR A 72 -7.61 6.95 5.22
N GLU A 73 -8.59 6.04 5.36
CA GLU A 73 -9.81 6.04 4.56
C GLU A 73 -10.86 7.05 5.05
N SER A 74 -10.66 7.62 6.22
CA SER A 74 -11.55 8.64 6.78
C SER A 74 -11.34 9.98 6.08
N PHE A 75 -12.44 10.76 5.97
CA PHE A 75 -12.36 12.12 5.46
C PHE A 75 -11.62 13.02 6.44
N VAL A 76 -10.56 13.65 5.98
CA VAL A 76 -9.79 14.65 6.73
C VAL A 76 -9.70 15.96 5.93
N TRP A 77 -9.47 17.07 6.63
CA TRP A 77 -9.25 18.35 5.99
C TRP A 77 -7.85 18.39 5.37
N ALA A 78 -7.78 18.33 4.05
CA ALA A 78 -6.53 18.49 3.31
C ALA A 78 -6.13 19.97 3.18
N SER A 79 -7.14 20.88 3.26
CA SER A 79 -6.99 22.33 3.31
C SER A 79 -8.18 22.94 4.05
N ASN A 80 -8.19 24.28 4.22
CA ASN A 80 -9.32 24.99 4.86
C ASN A 80 -10.67 24.81 4.17
N THR A 81 -10.67 24.36 2.91
CA THR A 81 -11.89 24.27 2.07
C THR A 81 -12.10 22.89 1.46
N VAL A 82 -11.11 21.99 1.52
CA VAL A 82 -11.15 20.69 0.84
C VAL A 82 -10.99 19.58 1.85
N THR A 83 -11.98 18.69 1.91
CA THR A 83 -11.87 17.40 2.59
C THR A 83 -11.53 16.30 1.60
N ALA A 84 -10.66 15.40 1.98
CA ALA A 84 -10.25 14.26 1.16
C ALA A 84 -10.00 13.02 2.01
N ASN A 85 -10.09 11.85 1.37
CA ASN A 85 -9.76 10.57 1.98
C ASN A 85 -9.00 9.68 1.00
N ALA A 86 -8.40 8.60 1.51
CA ALA A 86 -7.81 7.50 0.74
C ALA A 86 -6.68 7.86 -0.26
N TYR A 87 -6.28 9.13 -0.37
CA TYR A 87 -5.17 9.56 -1.24
C TYR A 87 -3.82 9.52 -0.52
N VAL A 88 -3.62 8.50 0.31
CA VAL A 88 -2.36 8.36 1.05
C VAL A 88 -1.40 7.54 0.23
N SER A 89 -0.37 8.19 -0.26
CA SER A 89 0.61 7.60 -1.17
C SER A 89 1.35 6.40 -0.56
N ILE A 90 1.93 5.56 -1.42
CA ILE A 90 2.80 4.46 -1.00
C ILE A 90 3.95 4.92 -0.09
N TYR A 91 4.41 6.18 -0.28
CA TYR A 91 5.48 6.78 0.51
C TYR A 91 5.13 6.87 2.00
N TRP A 92 3.87 7.16 2.31
CA TRP A 92 3.41 7.25 3.70
C TRP A 92 3.48 5.91 4.42
N TYR A 93 3.08 4.81 3.78
CA TYR A 93 3.17 3.48 4.38
C TYR A 93 4.61 3.09 4.67
N PHE A 94 5.53 3.37 3.75
CA PHE A 94 6.95 3.16 3.99
C PHE A 94 7.51 4.09 5.06
N TYR A 95 7.00 5.34 5.14
CA TYR A 95 7.35 6.26 6.21
C TYR A 95 6.89 5.74 7.57
N MET A 96 5.66 5.26 7.69
CA MET A 96 5.13 4.66 8.91
C MET A 96 6.00 3.48 9.37
N ASP A 97 6.48 2.65 8.43
CA ASP A 97 7.28 1.48 8.77
C ASP A 97 8.69 1.84 9.26
N PHE A 98 9.44 2.66 8.54
CA PHE A 98 10.86 2.92 8.80
C PHE A 98 11.28 4.38 8.56
N ARG A 99 10.35 5.32 8.64
CA ARG A 99 10.57 6.75 8.40
C ARG A 99 11.14 7.00 6.99
N TYR A 100 12.01 7.98 6.82
CA TYR A 100 12.58 8.32 5.51
C TYR A 100 13.43 7.20 4.90
N ILE A 101 14.09 6.38 5.74
CA ILE A 101 14.83 5.21 5.26
C ILE A 101 13.87 4.20 4.64
N GLY A 102 12.68 4.04 5.22
CA GLY A 102 11.61 3.21 4.67
C GLY A 102 11.17 3.64 3.28
N ILE A 103 11.00 4.96 3.07
CA ILE A 103 10.64 5.49 1.75
C ILE A 103 11.71 5.11 0.72
N LEU A 104 12.98 5.39 1.02
CA LEU A 104 14.09 5.10 0.10
C LEU A 104 14.17 3.60 -0.20
N ALA A 105 14.23 2.77 0.83
CA ALA A 105 14.36 1.31 0.67
C ALA A 105 13.12 0.70 -0.01
N GLY A 106 11.90 1.13 0.39
CA GLY A 106 10.66 0.65 -0.18
C GLY A 106 10.53 0.97 -1.66
N MET A 107 10.86 2.20 -2.08
CA MET A 107 10.81 2.58 -3.49
C MET A 107 11.88 1.88 -4.33
N LEU A 108 13.07 1.64 -3.78
CA LEU A 108 14.09 0.82 -4.44
C LEU A 108 13.61 -0.62 -4.64
N LEU A 109 12.95 -1.22 -3.64
CA LEU A 109 12.37 -2.56 -3.76
C LEU A 109 11.25 -2.61 -4.80
N VAL A 110 10.33 -1.63 -4.80
CA VAL A 110 9.26 -1.56 -5.79
C VAL A 110 9.84 -1.43 -7.20
N GLY A 111 10.83 -0.57 -7.41
CA GLY A 111 11.51 -0.42 -8.69
C GLY A 111 12.23 -1.69 -9.14
N TYR A 112 12.96 -2.33 -8.22
CA TYR A 112 13.66 -3.58 -8.50
C TYR A 112 12.70 -4.71 -8.90
N PHE A 113 11.62 -4.92 -8.15
CA PHE A 113 10.66 -5.96 -8.48
C PHE A 113 9.87 -5.66 -9.75
N SER A 114 9.56 -4.39 -10.03
CA SER A 114 8.92 -3.97 -11.28
C SER A 114 9.80 -4.30 -12.48
N GLU A 115 11.07 -3.97 -12.41
CA GLU A 115 12.03 -4.23 -13.49
C GLU A 115 12.28 -5.73 -13.65
N ARG A 116 12.45 -6.47 -12.54
CA ARG A 116 12.65 -7.92 -12.59
C ARG A 116 11.46 -8.64 -13.20
N THR A 117 10.24 -8.32 -12.78
CA THR A 117 9.02 -8.96 -13.31
C THR A 117 8.78 -8.59 -14.77
N TYR A 118 9.13 -7.37 -15.19
CA TYR A 118 9.12 -6.99 -16.60
C TYR A 118 10.06 -7.88 -17.44
N ARG A 119 11.31 -8.06 -17.01
CA ARG A 119 12.27 -8.96 -17.68
C ARG A 119 11.77 -10.39 -17.73
N ASP A 120 11.24 -10.91 -16.61
CA ASP A 120 10.68 -12.27 -16.56
C ASP A 120 9.53 -12.44 -17.55
N THR A 121 8.73 -11.40 -17.79
CA THR A 121 7.65 -11.42 -18.79
C THR A 121 8.19 -11.53 -20.22
N LEU A 122 9.26 -10.82 -20.53
CA LEU A 122 9.89 -10.89 -21.85
C LEU A 122 10.53 -12.26 -22.12
N TYR A 123 11.16 -12.85 -21.09
CA TYR A 123 11.85 -14.13 -21.23
C TYR A 123 10.90 -15.33 -21.27
N TYR A 124 9.96 -15.41 -20.34
CA TYR A 124 9.16 -16.61 -20.13
C TYR A 124 7.79 -16.58 -20.80
N LYS A 125 7.35 -15.43 -21.30
CA LYS A 125 6.08 -15.22 -22.05
C LYS A 125 4.86 -15.92 -21.46
N GLY A 126 4.84 -16.15 -20.15
CA GLY A 126 3.77 -16.85 -19.44
C GLY A 126 2.75 -15.90 -18.83
N ALA A 127 1.47 -16.30 -18.81
CA ALA A 127 0.38 -15.51 -18.22
C ALA A 127 0.67 -15.11 -16.76
N LYS A 128 1.30 -15.99 -15.98
CA LYS A 128 1.70 -15.71 -14.60
C LYS A 128 2.65 -14.51 -14.51
N ASN A 129 3.75 -14.54 -15.27
CA ASN A 129 4.77 -13.49 -15.22
C ASN A 129 4.18 -12.16 -15.69
N PHE A 130 3.35 -12.19 -16.72
CA PHE A 130 2.61 -11.02 -17.19
C PHE A 130 1.67 -10.48 -16.10
N SER A 131 0.92 -11.34 -15.41
CA SER A 131 0.00 -10.89 -14.34
C SER A 131 0.75 -10.30 -13.15
N ILE A 132 1.89 -10.87 -12.74
CA ILE A 132 2.73 -10.32 -11.68
C ILE A 132 3.29 -8.96 -12.10
N TYR A 133 3.77 -8.84 -13.34
CA TYR A 133 4.24 -7.56 -13.87
C TYR A 133 3.13 -6.51 -13.88
N CYS A 134 1.92 -6.84 -14.34
CA CYS A 134 0.78 -5.93 -14.31
C CYS A 134 0.45 -5.46 -12.89
N PHE A 135 0.63 -6.34 -11.89
CA PHE A 135 0.42 -5.98 -10.50
C PHE A 135 1.45 -4.93 -10.02
N PHE A 136 2.74 -5.11 -10.32
CA PHE A 136 3.76 -4.11 -9.97
C PHE A 136 3.62 -2.83 -10.80
N LEU A 137 3.24 -2.93 -12.07
CA LEU A 137 2.96 -1.76 -12.90
C LEU A 137 1.79 -0.95 -12.32
N HIS A 138 0.70 -1.62 -11.92
CA HIS A 138 -0.41 -0.99 -11.20
C HIS A 138 0.09 -0.29 -9.94
N MET A 139 0.95 -0.94 -9.16
CA MET A 139 1.51 -0.38 -7.93
C MET A 139 2.34 0.89 -8.20
N VAL A 140 3.11 0.94 -9.28
CA VAL A 140 3.88 2.12 -9.69
C VAL A 140 2.95 3.25 -10.15
N ILE A 141 1.96 2.95 -11.01
CA ILE A 141 1.02 3.95 -11.54
C ILE A 141 0.21 4.58 -10.39
N PHE A 142 -0.27 3.76 -9.46
CA PHE A 142 -1.10 4.20 -8.34
C PHE A 142 -0.32 4.54 -7.07
N SER A 143 1.02 4.62 -7.16
CA SER A 143 1.88 4.92 -6.01
C SER A 143 1.56 6.24 -5.30
N ILE A 144 1.03 7.21 -6.04
CA ILE A 144 0.63 8.52 -5.51
C ILE A 144 -0.67 8.41 -4.71
N VAL A 145 -1.57 7.48 -5.08
CA VAL A 145 -2.92 7.38 -4.52
C VAL A 145 -2.98 6.36 -3.39
N ARG A 146 -2.39 5.18 -3.55
CA ARG A 146 -2.54 4.09 -2.60
C ARG A 146 -1.49 3.00 -2.76
N MET A 147 -1.25 2.26 -1.67
CA MET A 147 -0.43 1.05 -1.69
C MET A 147 -1.32 -0.20 -1.79
N PRO A 148 -1.25 -0.98 -2.90
CA PRO A 148 -2.13 -2.15 -3.07
C PRO A 148 -1.95 -3.24 -2.00
N PHE A 149 -0.75 -3.41 -1.43
CA PHE A 149 -0.46 -4.43 -0.41
C PHE A 149 -1.08 -4.14 0.97
N THR A 150 -1.66 -2.98 1.18
CA THR A 150 -2.41 -2.68 2.40
C THR A 150 -3.84 -3.17 2.31
N ILE A 151 -4.34 -3.44 1.10
CA ILE A 151 -5.70 -3.91 0.85
C ILE A 151 -5.71 -5.44 0.81
N VAL A 152 -6.52 -6.05 1.67
CA VAL A 152 -6.61 -7.51 1.80
C VAL A 152 -6.93 -8.21 0.48
N SER A 153 -7.90 -7.72 -0.29
CA SER A 153 -8.28 -8.30 -1.58
C SER A 153 -7.14 -8.27 -2.61
N SER A 154 -6.40 -7.17 -2.67
CA SER A 154 -5.23 -7.03 -3.56
C SER A 154 -4.08 -7.94 -3.12
N ALA A 155 -3.81 -8.01 -1.82
CA ALA A 155 -2.78 -8.89 -1.25
C ALA A 155 -3.09 -10.37 -1.53
N LEU A 156 -4.33 -10.81 -1.29
CA LEU A 156 -4.77 -12.17 -1.61
C LEU A 156 -4.75 -12.45 -3.11
N GLY A 157 -5.17 -11.50 -3.95
CA GLY A 157 -5.08 -11.59 -5.40
C GLY A 157 -3.64 -11.79 -5.87
N PHE A 158 -2.69 -11.04 -5.30
CA PHE A 158 -1.27 -11.23 -5.59
C PHE A 158 -0.77 -12.62 -5.19
N LEU A 159 -1.12 -13.11 -4.00
CA LEU A 159 -0.76 -14.45 -3.55
C LEU A 159 -1.35 -15.54 -4.46
N PHE A 160 -2.61 -15.38 -4.86
CA PHE A 160 -3.27 -16.29 -5.80
C PHE A 160 -2.48 -16.37 -7.12
N VAL A 161 -2.16 -15.24 -7.73
CA VAL A 161 -1.37 -15.19 -8.97
C VAL A 161 0.02 -15.80 -8.77
N ALA A 162 0.69 -15.43 -7.66
CA ALA A 162 2.05 -15.88 -7.39
C ALA A 162 2.17 -17.40 -7.15
N PHE A 163 1.20 -17.99 -6.44
CA PHE A 163 1.30 -19.40 -6.00
C PHE A 163 0.39 -20.35 -6.77
N ILE A 164 -0.82 -19.97 -7.15
CA ILE A 164 -1.80 -20.89 -7.76
C ILE A 164 -1.63 -20.98 -9.27
N LEU A 165 -1.30 -19.87 -9.93
CA LEU A 165 -0.95 -19.92 -11.37
C LEU A 165 0.41 -20.60 -11.63
N TYR A 166 1.02 -21.20 -10.61
CA TYR A 166 2.32 -21.86 -10.71
C TYR A 166 2.21 -23.32 -11.19
N LYS A 167 1.18 -23.77 -11.86
CA LYS A 167 1.15 -25.14 -12.40
C LYS A 167 0.98 -25.13 -13.92
N LYS A 168 2.03 -25.33 -14.64
CA LYS A 168 2.50 -26.42 -15.49
C LYS A 168 3.58 -25.94 -16.44
N LYS A 169 4.80 -26.40 -16.25
CA LYS A 169 5.62 -26.80 -17.40
C LYS A 169 4.91 -28.04 -18.00
N ILE A 170 4.30 -27.92 -19.14
CA ILE A 170 4.06 -29.01 -20.05
C ILE A 170 5.23 -29.04 -20.99
#